data_8f343b06cce72c07fba21f7e0349f4a9
#
_entry.id   8f343b06cce72c07fba21f7e0349f4a9
#
_cell.length_a   1.000
_cell.length_b   1.000
_cell.length_c   1.000
_cell.angle_alpha   90.00
_cell.angle_beta   90.00
_cell.angle_gamma   90.00
#
_symmetry.space_group_name_H-M   'P 1'
#
loop_
_entity.id
_entity.type
_entity.pdbx_description
1 polymer ?
#
loop_
_entity_poly.entity_id
_entity_poly.type
_entity_poly.pdbx_seq_one_letter_code
_entity_poly.pdbx_strand_id
1 'polypeptide(L)'
;DGSVELHIYVDKASVEVFSSNNTAAGANQIFPTPTSLGASVLVEGDPVKADIDIYPMKSIWTDKEELTDVESVGSMQNENQILYAGDSVELSAYVFPISMDQTITWDVTEGKDVVSIKESDGKAVVTALKSGKATVTASSKSDPSKKKIFTINVKENNFKTNIKKFVNVS
;
A
#
# COMPACT_ATOMS: atom_id res chain seq x y z
N ASP A 1 -7.35 -42.37 -29.23
CA ASP A 1 -8.78 -42.28 -29.51
C ASP A 1 -9.25 -40.86 -29.85
N GLY A 2 -8.45 -39.84 -29.93
CA GLY A 2 -8.81 -38.49 -30.35
C GLY A 2 -9.64 -37.66 -29.35
N SER A 3 -9.75 -38.08 -28.09
CA SER A 3 -10.38 -37.33 -27.02
C SER A 3 -9.38 -36.37 -26.36
N VAL A 4 -9.87 -35.20 -25.96
CA VAL A 4 -9.11 -34.20 -25.19
C VAL A 4 -9.92 -33.86 -23.96
N GLU A 5 -9.28 -33.87 -22.81
CA GLU A 5 -9.84 -33.37 -21.56
C GLU A 5 -9.17 -32.04 -21.19
N LEU A 6 -9.99 -31.06 -20.86
CA LEU A 6 -9.56 -29.71 -20.51
C LEU A 6 -10.08 -29.35 -19.12
N HIS A 7 -9.21 -28.80 -18.29
CA HIS A 7 -9.56 -28.14 -17.04
C HIS A 7 -9.54 -26.64 -17.27
N ILE A 8 -10.70 -25.99 -17.13
CA ILE A 8 -10.87 -24.57 -17.38
C ILE A 8 -11.22 -23.88 -16.06
N TYR A 9 -10.39 -22.95 -15.63
CA TYR A 9 -10.63 -22.13 -14.46
C TYR A 9 -11.01 -20.73 -14.90
N VAL A 10 -12.12 -20.23 -14.38
CA VAL A 10 -12.63 -18.89 -14.71
C VAL A 10 -12.76 -18.10 -13.42
N ASP A 11 -12.08 -16.98 -13.35
CA ASP A 11 -12.20 -15.98 -12.28
C ASP A 11 -12.72 -14.66 -12.87
N LYS A 12 -12.90 -13.65 -12.03
CA LYS A 12 -13.42 -12.33 -12.43
C LYS A 12 -12.60 -11.65 -13.54
N ALA A 13 -11.31 -11.92 -13.59
CA ALA A 13 -10.39 -11.24 -14.50
C ALA A 13 -9.50 -12.17 -15.33
N SER A 14 -9.64 -13.49 -15.18
CA SER A 14 -8.80 -14.45 -15.91
C SER A 14 -9.56 -15.71 -16.32
N VAL A 15 -9.10 -16.30 -17.39
CA VAL A 15 -9.45 -17.67 -17.81
C VAL A 15 -8.16 -18.43 -18.00
N GLU A 16 -8.05 -19.56 -17.34
CA GLU A 16 -6.91 -20.47 -17.45
C GLU A 16 -7.38 -21.82 -17.95
N VAL A 17 -6.65 -22.41 -18.90
CA VAL A 17 -6.98 -23.68 -19.52
C VAL A 17 -5.77 -24.60 -19.44
N PHE A 18 -6.00 -25.81 -18.99
CA PHE A 18 -4.97 -26.85 -18.88
C PHE A 18 -5.47 -28.13 -19.56
N SER A 19 -4.61 -28.80 -20.32
CA SER A 19 -4.88 -30.17 -20.75
C SER A 19 -4.61 -31.15 -19.59
N SER A 20 -5.43 -32.20 -19.45
CA SER A 20 -5.30 -33.19 -18.38
C SER A 20 -3.94 -33.90 -18.35
N ASN A 21 -3.28 -34.02 -19.51
CA ASN A 21 -1.94 -34.58 -19.64
C ASN A 21 -0.80 -33.58 -19.42
N ASN A 22 -1.09 -32.34 -19.01
CA ASN A 22 -0.15 -31.24 -18.77
C ASN A 22 0.74 -30.86 -19.97
N THR A 23 0.32 -31.22 -21.21
CA THR A 23 1.09 -30.88 -22.43
C THR A 23 0.77 -29.51 -22.99
N ALA A 24 -0.36 -28.93 -22.60
CA ALA A 24 -0.77 -27.59 -23.02
C ALA A 24 -1.39 -26.81 -21.85
N ALA A 25 -1.05 -25.53 -21.77
CA ALA A 25 -1.65 -24.60 -20.87
C ALA A 25 -1.79 -23.23 -21.55
N GLY A 26 -2.84 -22.50 -21.21
CA GLY A 26 -3.08 -21.14 -21.68
C GLY A 26 -3.74 -20.31 -20.58
N ALA A 27 -3.40 -19.04 -20.50
CA ALA A 27 -4.04 -18.09 -19.61
C ALA A 27 -4.32 -16.80 -20.36
N ASN A 28 -5.52 -16.26 -20.19
CA ASN A 28 -5.93 -14.98 -20.74
C ASN A 28 -6.54 -14.09 -19.68
N GLN A 29 -6.20 -12.81 -19.72
CA GLN A 29 -6.90 -11.81 -18.93
C GLN A 29 -8.22 -11.45 -19.64
N ILE A 30 -9.30 -11.38 -18.88
CA ILE A 30 -10.63 -11.03 -19.38
C ILE A 30 -11.18 -9.82 -18.62
N PHE A 31 -12.07 -9.06 -19.25
CA PHE A 31 -12.73 -7.89 -18.66
C PHE A 31 -14.24 -8.01 -18.87
N PRO A 32 -14.91 -8.98 -18.18
CA PRO A 32 -16.34 -9.17 -18.35
C PRO A 32 -17.11 -7.97 -17.80
N THR A 33 -18.21 -7.63 -18.45
CA THR A 33 -19.18 -6.67 -17.88
C THR A 33 -19.92 -7.32 -16.69
N PRO A 34 -20.47 -6.53 -15.74
CA PRO A 34 -21.23 -7.08 -14.62
C PRO A 34 -22.42 -7.97 -15.02
N THR A 35 -22.88 -7.85 -16.26
CA THR A 35 -23.99 -8.64 -16.83
C THR A 35 -23.54 -9.88 -17.61
N SER A 36 -22.24 -10.13 -17.72
CA SER A 36 -21.69 -11.31 -18.40
C SER A 36 -21.75 -12.53 -17.47
N LEU A 37 -22.92 -13.15 -17.37
CA LEU A 37 -23.19 -14.25 -16.44
C LEU A 37 -23.31 -15.62 -17.13
N GLY A 38 -23.04 -15.69 -18.43
CA GLY A 38 -23.19 -16.93 -19.22
C GLY A 38 -21.88 -17.49 -19.71
N ALA A 39 -21.86 -18.78 -19.94
CA ALA A 39 -20.82 -19.48 -20.71
C ALA A 39 -21.47 -20.26 -21.85
N SER A 40 -20.80 -20.34 -22.98
CA SER A 40 -21.24 -21.13 -24.11
C SER A 40 -20.05 -21.87 -24.73
N VAL A 41 -20.35 -23.03 -25.28
CA VAL A 41 -19.38 -23.80 -26.06
C VAL A 41 -19.81 -23.75 -27.51
N LEU A 42 -18.92 -23.31 -28.37
CA LEU A 42 -19.11 -23.31 -29.82
C LEU A 42 -18.18 -24.36 -30.44
N VAL A 43 -18.72 -25.17 -31.32
CA VAL A 43 -17.95 -26.13 -32.10
C VAL A 43 -18.04 -25.73 -33.55
N GLU A 44 -16.90 -25.52 -34.20
CA GLU A 44 -16.77 -25.26 -35.64
C GLU A 44 -16.11 -26.48 -36.31
N GLY A 45 -16.72 -26.95 -37.36
CA GLY A 45 -16.25 -28.14 -38.11
C GLY A 45 -17.14 -29.36 -37.89
N ASP A 46 -16.53 -30.54 -37.85
CA ASP A 46 -17.26 -31.80 -37.65
C ASP A 46 -17.89 -31.89 -36.26
N PRO A 47 -19.04 -32.55 -36.11
CA PRO A 47 -19.70 -32.70 -34.81
C PRO A 47 -18.80 -33.46 -33.85
N VAL A 48 -18.68 -32.93 -32.63
CA VAL A 48 -17.97 -33.59 -31.53
C VAL A 48 -18.95 -33.89 -30.38
N LYS A 49 -18.67 -34.94 -29.63
CA LYS A 49 -19.34 -35.20 -28.35
C LYS A 49 -18.53 -34.51 -27.25
N ALA A 50 -19.17 -33.67 -26.43
CA ALA A 50 -18.58 -33.10 -25.26
C ALA A 50 -19.36 -33.49 -24.01
N ASP A 51 -18.66 -33.94 -22.99
CA ASP A 51 -19.19 -34.10 -21.64
C ASP A 51 -18.61 -32.91 -20.82
N ILE A 52 -19.49 -32.14 -20.15
CA ILE A 52 -19.07 -30.90 -19.46
C ILE A 52 -19.57 -30.94 -18.03
N ASP A 53 -18.65 -30.88 -17.09
CA ASP A 53 -18.93 -30.72 -15.67
C ASP A 53 -18.56 -29.32 -15.22
N ILE A 54 -19.48 -28.63 -14.54
CA ILE A 54 -19.27 -27.27 -14.02
C ILE A 54 -19.31 -27.31 -12.50
N TYR A 55 -18.20 -26.91 -11.88
CA TYR A 55 -18.05 -26.84 -10.43
C TYR A 55 -17.99 -25.37 -9.98
N PRO A 56 -19.00 -24.87 -9.25
CA PRO A 56 -18.87 -23.54 -8.65
C PRO A 56 -17.77 -23.58 -7.58
N MET A 57 -16.75 -22.78 -7.76
CA MET A 57 -15.67 -22.65 -6.79
C MET A 57 -16.02 -21.59 -5.74
N LYS A 58 -15.86 -21.94 -4.48
CA LYS A 58 -15.98 -20.98 -3.39
C LYS A 58 -14.73 -20.10 -3.37
N SER A 59 -14.92 -18.79 -3.42
CA SER A 59 -13.78 -17.86 -3.29
C SER A 59 -13.14 -18.04 -1.91
N ILE A 60 -11.84 -18.18 -1.87
CA ILE A 60 -11.08 -18.16 -0.61
C ILE A 60 -11.10 -16.76 0.03
N TRP A 61 -11.52 -15.73 -0.73
CA TRP A 61 -11.62 -14.34 -0.30
C TRP A 61 -13.04 -13.95 0.13
N THR A 62 -14.01 -14.86 0.14
CA THR A 62 -15.41 -14.56 0.49
C THR A 62 -15.69 -14.55 1.98
N ASP A 63 -14.81 -15.09 2.79
CA ASP A 63 -14.86 -14.88 4.23
C ASP A 63 -14.00 -13.64 4.59
N LYS A 64 -14.12 -12.56 3.81
CA LYS A 64 -13.83 -11.25 4.35
C LYS A 64 -14.89 -11.03 5.44
N GLU A 65 -14.55 -11.30 6.69
CA GLU A 65 -14.97 -10.37 7.72
C GLU A 65 -14.65 -9.00 7.12
N GLU A 66 -15.64 -8.20 6.85
CA GLU A 66 -15.39 -6.79 6.54
C GLU A 66 -14.57 -6.33 7.73
N LEU A 67 -13.30 -6.07 7.47
CA LEU A 67 -12.44 -5.51 8.49
C LEU A 67 -13.05 -4.16 8.82
N THR A 68 -13.82 -4.13 9.93
CA THR A 68 -14.61 -2.96 10.35
C THR A 68 -13.79 -2.05 11.22
N ASP A 69 -12.62 -2.54 11.67
CA ASP A 69 -11.80 -1.85 12.64
C ASP A 69 -10.41 -1.51 12.06
N VAL A 70 -9.86 -0.41 12.54
CA VAL A 70 -8.49 -0.03 12.25
C VAL A 70 -7.54 -0.99 12.95
N GLU A 71 -6.72 -1.70 12.18
CA GLU A 71 -5.71 -2.61 12.73
C GLU A 71 -4.42 -1.89 13.11
N SER A 72 -3.95 -1.01 12.23
CA SER A 72 -2.68 -0.31 12.45
C SER A 72 -2.55 0.99 11.65
N VAL A 73 -1.57 1.81 12.02
CA VAL A 73 -1.06 2.92 11.22
C VAL A 73 0.36 2.60 10.79
N GLY A 74 0.60 2.63 9.48
CA GLY A 74 1.88 2.32 8.84
C GLY A 74 2.50 3.51 8.13
N SER A 75 3.76 3.36 7.73
CA SER A 75 4.48 4.26 6.84
C SER A 75 5.55 3.48 6.08
N MET A 76 5.83 3.88 4.84
CA MET A 76 6.97 3.34 4.08
C MET A 76 8.28 4.06 4.39
N GLN A 77 8.24 5.13 5.18
CA GLN A 77 9.42 5.89 5.55
C GLN A 77 10.11 5.30 6.79
N ASN A 78 11.40 5.57 6.91
CA ASN A 78 12.17 5.17 8.08
C ASN A 78 11.62 5.89 9.33
N GLU A 79 11.45 5.17 10.41
CA GLU A 79 11.00 5.71 11.70
C GLU A 79 12.03 6.66 12.33
N ASN A 80 13.31 6.47 12.02
CA ASN A 80 14.39 7.32 12.50
C ASN A 80 14.84 8.28 11.40
N GLN A 81 14.52 9.56 11.58
CA GLN A 81 14.90 10.64 10.69
C GLN A 81 16.08 11.40 11.27
N ILE A 82 17.02 11.78 10.42
CA ILE A 82 18.16 12.63 10.78
C ILE A 82 18.07 13.90 9.95
N LEU A 83 17.94 15.05 10.62
CA LEU A 83 17.87 16.37 10.00
C LEU A 83 18.96 17.27 10.56
N TYR A 84 19.33 18.30 9.82
CA TYR A 84 20.11 19.41 10.34
C TYR A 84 19.19 20.60 10.65
N ALA A 85 19.55 21.41 11.61
CA ALA A 85 18.76 22.61 11.93
C ALA A 85 18.53 23.49 10.70
N GLY A 86 17.28 23.78 10.39
CA GLY A 86 16.81 24.47 9.19
C GLY A 86 16.32 23.56 8.06
N ASP A 87 16.54 22.24 8.13
CA ASP A 87 16.02 21.29 7.15
C ASP A 87 14.54 20.95 7.42
N SER A 88 13.87 20.42 6.40
CA SER A 88 12.50 19.90 6.51
C SER A 88 12.39 18.55 5.85
N VAL A 89 11.50 17.72 6.37
CA VAL A 89 11.12 16.42 5.80
C VAL A 89 9.60 16.30 5.75
N GLU A 90 9.07 15.76 4.67
CA GLU A 90 7.67 15.38 4.58
C GLU A 90 7.51 13.95 5.08
N LEU A 91 6.64 13.76 6.07
CA LEU A 91 6.23 12.45 6.58
C LEU A 91 4.85 12.10 6.07
N SER A 92 4.66 10.82 5.74
CA SER A 92 3.38 10.26 5.33
C SER A 92 3.07 8.99 6.12
N ALA A 93 1.80 8.75 6.36
CA ALA A 93 1.31 7.55 7.02
C ALA A 93 0.00 7.09 6.36
N TYR A 94 -0.35 5.84 6.57
CA TYR A 94 -1.59 5.25 6.07
C TYR A 94 -2.21 4.37 7.14
N VAL A 95 -3.54 4.23 7.08
CA VAL A 95 -4.32 3.35 7.95
C VAL A 95 -4.46 1.99 7.28
N PHE A 96 -4.30 0.92 8.02
CA PHE A 96 -4.59 -0.43 7.57
C PHE A 96 -5.77 -1.02 8.34
N PRO A 97 -6.72 -1.70 7.67
CA PRO A 97 -6.80 -1.93 6.21
C PRO A 97 -7.01 -0.66 5.41
N ILE A 98 -6.57 -0.68 4.13
CA ILE A 98 -6.63 0.49 3.24
C ILE A 98 -8.07 0.94 2.90
N SER A 99 -9.07 0.07 3.17
CA SER A 99 -10.50 0.36 3.03
C SER A 99 -11.05 1.27 4.12
N MET A 100 -10.30 1.47 5.21
CA MET A 100 -10.70 2.31 6.32
C MET A 100 -10.48 3.79 6.02
N ASP A 101 -11.05 4.66 6.86
CA ASP A 101 -10.78 6.11 6.79
C ASP A 101 -9.28 6.38 6.92
N GLN A 102 -8.70 6.96 5.87
CA GLN A 102 -7.27 7.26 5.77
C GLN A 102 -6.88 8.60 6.42
N THR A 103 -7.80 9.23 7.16
CA THR A 103 -7.50 10.49 7.84
C THR A 103 -6.50 10.27 8.99
N ILE A 104 -5.35 10.90 8.89
CA ILE A 104 -4.27 10.88 9.88
C ILE A 104 -4.23 12.23 10.60
N THR A 105 -4.05 12.19 11.92
CA THR A 105 -3.74 13.35 12.74
C THR A 105 -2.28 13.28 13.18
N TRP A 106 -1.59 14.41 13.13
CA TRP A 106 -0.18 14.50 13.44
C TRP A 106 0.06 15.35 14.71
N ASP A 107 0.97 14.93 15.56
CA ASP A 107 1.38 15.71 16.74
C ASP A 107 2.88 15.54 17.02
N VAL A 108 3.48 16.58 17.58
CA VAL A 108 4.81 16.51 18.19
C VAL A 108 4.61 16.18 19.66
N THR A 109 4.77 14.91 20.01
CA THR A 109 4.54 14.42 21.38
C THR A 109 5.69 14.74 22.33
N GLU A 110 6.92 14.85 21.80
CA GLU A 110 8.11 15.25 22.53
C GLU A 110 9.00 16.16 21.68
N GLY A 111 9.72 17.10 22.29
CA GLY A 111 10.65 17.99 21.58
C GLY A 111 9.95 19.06 20.73
N LYS A 112 8.85 19.64 21.23
CA LYS A 112 8.09 20.71 20.55
C LYS A 112 8.92 21.96 20.24
N ASP A 113 10.03 22.15 20.92
CA ASP A 113 10.99 23.22 20.69
C ASP A 113 12.14 22.83 19.74
N VAL A 114 12.25 21.54 19.40
CA VAL A 114 13.26 20.98 18.49
C VAL A 114 12.74 20.97 17.05
N VAL A 115 11.45 20.70 16.86
CA VAL A 115 10.81 20.67 15.54
C VAL A 115 9.46 21.39 15.58
N SER A 116 9.05 21.91 14.42
CA SER A 116 7.67 22.30 14.16
C SER A 116 7.08 21.41 13.09
N ILE A 117 5.74 21.29 13.08
CA ILE A 117 5.03 20.51 12.08
C ILE A 117 3.94 21.36 11.43
N LYS A 118 3.75 21.17 10.14
CA LYS A 118 2.65 21.73 9.36
C LYS A 118 1.98 20.59 8.59
N GLU A 119 0.70 20.40 8.83
CA GLU A 119 -0.10 19.44 8.09
C GLU A 119 -0.53 19.99 6.73
N SER A 120 -0.45 19.15 5.71
CA SER A 120 -0.94 19.43 4.36
C SER A 120 -1.30 18.11 3.68
N ASP A 121 -2.54 17.99 3.19
CA ASP A 121 -3.03 16.86 2.41
C ASP A 121 -2.79 15.48 3.09
N GLY A 122 -3.04 15.42 4.42
CA GLY A 122 -2.87 14.19 5.21
C GLY A 122 -1.42 13.82 5.54
N LYS A 123 -0.45 14.65 5.11
CA LYS A 123 0.97 14.51 5.40
C LYS A 123 1.42 15.56 6.41
N ALA A 124 2.59 15.37 7.02
CA ALA A 124 3.21 16.32 7.90
C ALA A 124 4.56 16.79 7.36
N VAL A 125 4.71 18.08 7.16
CA VAL A 125 6.02 18.70 6.93
C VAL A 125 6.64 19.04 8.27
N VAL A 126 7.68 18.32 8.64
CA VAL A 126 8.44 18.50 9.89
C VAL A 126 9.65 19.39 9.58
N THR A 127 9.75 20.52 10.27
CA THR A 127 10.88 21.47 10.14
C THR A 127 11.74 21.42 11.39
N ALA A 128 13.02 21.20 11.23
CA ALA A 128 14.02 21.17 12.29
C ALA A 128 14.38 22.60 12.74
N LEU A 129 14.14 22.94 13.99
CA LEU A 129 14.36 24.29 14.54
C LEU A 129 15.74 24.42 15.21
N LYS A 130 16.12 23.45 16.03
CA LYS A 130 17.40 23.40 16.74
C LYS A 130 17.84 21.96 16.97
N SER A 131 19.10 21.75 17.31
CA SER A 131 19.63 20.43 17.63
C SER A 131 18.91 19.82 18.85
N GLY A 132 18.67 18.51 18.78
CA GLY A 132 17.94 17.76 19.79
C GLY A 132 17.23 16.54 19.22
N LYS A 133 16.40 15.94 20.06
CA LYS A 133 15.54 14.82 19.70
C LYS A 133 14.08 15.20 19.84
N ALA A 134 13.28 14.86 18.85
CA ALA A 134 11.82 15.03 18.89
C ALA A 134 11.12 13.73 18.50
N THR A 135 9.88 13.59 18.97
CA THR A 135 8.97 12.49 18.61
C THR A 135 7.76 13.04 17.91
N VAL A 136 7.53 12.60 16.68
CA VAL A 136 6.34 12.93 15.88
C VAL A 136 5.47 11.69 15.80
N THR A 137 4.18 11.85 16.07
CA THR A 137 3.21 10.75 16.08
C THR A 137 2.14 11.00 15.02
N ALA A 138 1.92 9.99 14.17
CA ALA A 138 0.79 9.90 13.25
C ALA A 138 -0.25 8.97 13.85
N SER A 139 -1.47 9.43 14.07
CA SER A 139 -2.56 8.63 14.64
C SER A 139 -3.73 8.55 13.67
N SER A 140 -4.40 7.40 13.60
CA SER A 140 -5.68 7.30 12.90
C SER A 140 -6.71 8.22 13.59
N LYS A 141 -7.47 8.96 12.79
CA LYS A 141 -8.57 9.78 13.31
C LYS A 141 -9.72 8.92 13.82
N SER A 142 -9.97 7.78 13.16
CA SER A 142 -11.06 6.86 13.53
C SER A 142 -10.73 6.05 14.78
N ASP A 143 -9.46 5.67 14.98
CA ASP A 143 -8.96 5.00 16.19
C ASP A 143 -7.61 5.59 16.61
N PRO A 144 -7.61 6.60 17.49
CA PRO A 144 -6.39 7.26 17.96
C PRO A 144 -5.44 6.37 18.78
N SER A 145 -5.88 5.15 19.19
CA SER A 145 -5.00 4.17 19.83
C SER A 145 -3.98 3.59 18.84
N LYS A 146 -4.34 3.56 17.55
CA LYS A 146 -3.49 3.09 16.46
C LYS A 146 -2.65 4.24 15.93
N LYS A 147 -1.34 4.10 16.06
CA LYS A 147 -0.40 5.18 15.76
C LYS A 147 0.93 4.68 15.26
N LYS A 148 1.60 5.51 14.45
CA LYS A 148 2.97 5.36 14.00
C LYS A 148 3.82 6.46 14.63
N ILE A 149 4.99 6.08 15.14
CA ILE A 149 5.91 6.99 15.83
C ILE A 149 7.15 7.20 14.97
N PHE A 150 7.55 8.45 14.82
CA PHE A 150 8.79 8.86 14.17
C PHE A 150 9.70 9.56 15.17
N THR A 151 10.94 9.13 15.21
CA THR A 151 12.01 9.78 16.00
C THR A 151 12.78 10.72 15.07
N ILE A 152 12.82 12.00 15.39
CA ILE A 152 13.54 13.01 14.63
C ILE A 152 14.79 13.42 15.43
N ASN A 153 15.95 13.10 14.90
CA ASN A 153 17.24 13.48 15.47
C ASN A 153 17.79 14.69 14.72
N VAL A 154 17.74 15.86 15.32
CA VAL A 154 18.21 17.09 14.72
C VAL A 154 19.65 17.35 15.19
N LYS A 155 20.55 17.49 14.21
CA LYS A 155 21.97 17.84 14.38
C LYS A 155 22.17 19.34 14.13
N GLU A 156 23.21 19.89 14.73
CA GLU A 156 23.64 21.25 14.40
C GLU A 156 24.17 21.32 12.96
N ASN A 157 23.78 22.40 12.26
CA ASN A 157 24.29 22.68 10.94
C ASN A 157 25.61 23.46 11.02
N ASN A 158 26.69 22.77 11.34
CA ASN A 158 28.01 23.38 11.48
C ASN A 158 28.58 23.97 10.18
N PHE A 159 28.00 23.63 9.03
CA PHE A 159 28.43 24.16 7.73
C PHE A 159 28.18 25.65 7.59
N LYS A 160 27.07 26.18 8.15
CA LYS A 160 26.74 27.62 8.07
C LYS A 160 27.68 28.48 8.93
N THR A 161 28.27 27.91 9.97
CA THR A 161 29.17 28.63 10.89
C THR A 161 30.60 28.75 10.33
N ASN A 162 31.03 27.78 9.54
CA ASN A 162 32.41 27.79 8.99
C ASN A 162 32.55 28.71 7.78
N ILE A 163 31.50 28.92 6.97
CA ILE A 163 31.54 29.84 5.83
C ILE A 163 31.72 31.30 6.28
N LYS A 164 31.13 31.69 7.41
CA LYS A 164 31.32 33.05 7.96
C LYS A 164 32.76 33.35 8.46
N LYS A 165 33.54 32.30 8.75
CA LYS A 165 34.93 32.46 9.19
C LYS A 165 35.93 32.64 8.03
N PHE A 166 35.59 32.21 6.82
CA PHE A 166 36.46 32.31 5.65
C PHE A 166 36.30 33.59 4.83
N VAL A 167 35.27 34.42 5.08
CA VAL A 167 34.95 35.65 4.34
C VAL A 167 35.61 36.88 4.93
N ASN A 168 36.30 36.78 6.08
CA ASN A 168 37.00 37.89 6.74
C ASN A 168 38.53 37.81 6.71
N VAL A 169 39.12 37.32 5.61
CA VAL A 169 40.55 37.46 5.33
C VAL A 169 40.71 38.29 4.09
N SER A 170 40.69 39.59 4.29
CA SER A 170 41.22 40.60 3.35
C SER A 170 42.58 41.06 3.86
#